data_877defda866701ef63760095180ebf8f
#
_entry.id   877defda866701ef63760095180ebf8f
#
_cell.length_a   1.000
_cell.length_b   1.000
_cell.length_c   1.000
_cell.angle_alpha   90.00
_cell.angle_beta   90.00
_cell.angle_gamma   90.00
#
_symmetry.space_group_name_H-M   'P 1'
#
loop_
_entity.id
_entity.type
_entity.pdbx_description
1 polymer ?
#
loop_
_entity_poly.entity_id
_entity_poly.type
_entity_poly.pdbx_seq_one_letter_code
_entity_poly.pdbx_strand_id
1 'polypeptide(L)'
;MTASPQLAPRAAWRPSGRGPRRLPTRRALAPYVFIAPFIAIFALFSVYPLVFALRLSFTDWRGAGSASWVGWDNYTYLLTSPAFWASLGNSGILWLLILPAQLVIGVVAAVLLNNAKLRLRGFYRTAFIVPFVTPLVAIAQVWVVVFDQNFGPVNGLLNLVGIPDVGWLVTSEWSKVTLALLFLWKTTGFAIIIVLSGLQAIDDTVYEAASLDGASRARQLWSITVPLLRRTLLFLVVLQTLAVFQMFAEPVVVTNGGPYGSTTTAGVYLYNHISRADLGTGAANSFLLVIAVMVLSLVFVRVLRPKD
;
A
#
# COMPACT_ATOMS: atom_id res chain seq x y z
N MET A 1 -43.62 77.42 -5.97
CA MET A 1 -42.74 77.44 -4.77
C MET A 1 -42.59 76.03 -4.36
N THR A 2 -41.53 75.39 -4.85
CA THR A 2 -41.21 73.97 -4.56
C THR A 2 -39.94 73.92 -3.67
N ALA A 3 -40.13 73.51 -2.45
CA ALA A 3 -39.00 73.36 -1.44
C ALA A 3 -38.25 72.08 -1.72
N SER A 4 -36.93 72.19 -1.95
CA SER A 4 -36.01 71.07 -2.10
C SER A 4 -35.71 70.45 -0.73
N PRO A 5 -35.68 69.11 -0.60
CA PRO A 5 -35.25 68.47 0.68
C PRO A 5 -33.73 68.57 0.85
N GLN A 6 -33.33 69.14 1.97
CA GLN A 6 -31.92 69.17 2.39
C GLN A 6 -31.46 67.76 2.80
N LEU A 7 -30.43 67.23 2.15
CA LEU A 7 -29.77 66.00 2.48
C LEU A 7 -28.95 66.18 3.80
N ALA A 8 -29.27 65.38 4.81
CA ALA A 8 -28.50 65.30 6.07
C ALA A 8 -27.05 64.77 5.83
N PRO A 9 -26.03 65.27 6.57
CA PRO A 9 -24.67 64.86 6.39
C PRO A 9 -24.49 63.37 6.82
N ARG A 10 -23.93 62.57 5.88
CA ARG A 10 -23.53 61.16 6.12
C ARG A 10 -22.57 61.11 7.30
N ALA A 11 -22.99 60.41 8.35
CA ALA A 11 -22.09 60.09 9.49
C ALA A 11 -20.87 59.29 8.99
N ALA A 12 -19.69 59.83 9.17
CA ALA A 12 -18.43 59.18 8.85
C ALA A 12 -18.27 57.92 9.67
N TRP A 13 -18.25 56.76 9.01
CA TRP A 13 -17.94 55.46 9.63
C TRP A 13 -16.50 55.48 10.19
N ARG A 14 -16.37 55.51 11.52
CA ARG A 14 -15.11 55.39 12.21
C ARG A 14 -14.82 53.88 12.35
N PRO A 15 -13.71 53.32 11.77
CA PRO A 15 -13.33 51.96 12.02
C PRO A 15 -12.95 51.85 13.51
N SER A 16 -13.72 51.07 14.26
CA SER A 16 -13.40 50.71 15.63
C SER A 16 -12.09 49.94 15.63
N GLY A 17 -11.01 50.57 16.08
CA GLY A 17 -9.72 49.92 16.27
C GLY A 17 -9.85 48.76 17.26
N ARG A 18 -10.05 47.56 16.73
CA ARG A 18 -9.87 46.34 17.49
C ARG A 18 -8.36 46.18 17.74
N GLY A 19 -7.91 46.65 18.90
CA GLY A 19 -6.57 46.31 19.36
C GLY A 19 -6.34 44.79 19.35
N PRO A 20 -5.08 44.31 19.24
CA PRO A 20 -4.82 42.88 19.19
C PRO A 20 -5.38 42.21 20.44
N ARG A 21 -6.44 41.41 20.28
CA ARG A 21 -6.98 40.56 21.35
C ARG A 21 -5.87 39.57 21.72
N ARG A 22 -5.13 39.88 22.79
CA ARG A 22 -4.24 38.92 23.46
C ARG A 22 -5.15 37.80 23.98
N LEU A 23 -5.19 36.69 23.27
CA LEU A 23 -5.85 35.48 23.74
C LEU A 23 -5.20 35.10 25.09
N PRO A 24 -5.97 34.81 26.14
CA PRO A 24 -5.40 34.41 27.41
C PRO A 24 -4.59 33.12 27.19
N THR A 25 -3.36 33.07 27.69
CA THR A 25 -2.35 32.01 27.52
C THR A 25 -2.89 30.60 27.79
N ARG A 26 -3.89 30.48 28.69
CA ARG A 26 -4.58 29.22 28.98
C ARG A 26 -5.40 28.66 27.80
N ARG A 27 -6.02 29.51 26.97
CA ARG A 27 -6.77 29.07 25.76
C ARG A 27 -5.84 28.65 24.62
N ALA A 28 -4.63 29.21 24.56
CA ALA A 28 -3.64 28.81 23.58
C ALA A 28 -3.03 27.44 23.89
N LEU A 29 -2.99 27.01 25.16
CA LEU A 29 -2.46 25.72 25.59
C LEU A 29 -3.48 24.57 25.50
N ALA A 30 -4.78 24.85 25.47
CA ALA A 30 -5.81 23.84 25.46
C ALA A 30 -5.65 22.79 24.30
N PRO A 31 -5.41 23.17 23.03
CA PRO A 31 -5.21 22.19 21.97
C PRO A 31 -4.04 21.25 22.23
N TYR A 32 -2.94 21.77 22.78
CA TYR A 32 -1.75 20.97 23.08
C TYR A 32 -1.98 19.96 24.20
N VAL A 33 -2.75 20.32 25.22
CA VAL A 33 -3.13 19.43 26.34
C VAL A 33 -4.00 18.28 25.83
N PHE A 34 -4.95 18.54 24.91
CA PHE A 34 -5.78 17.50 24.32
C PHE A 34 -5.00 16.55 23.40
N ILE A 35 -3.98 17.05 22.70
CA ILE A 35 -3.15 16.23 21.79
C ILE A 35 -2.00 15.54 22.56
N ALA A 36 -1.60 16.05 23.73
CA ALA A 36 -0.45 15.55 24.49
C ALA A 36 -0.46 14.04 24.77
N PRO A 37 -1.57 13.40 25.18
CA PRO A 37 -1.60 11.96 25.41
C PRO A 37 -1.26 11.16 24.13
N PHE A 38 -1.83 11.57 22.98
CA PHE A 38 -1.52 10.95 21.69
C PHE A 38 -0.04 11.13 21.32
N ILE A 39 0.48 12.37 21.44
CA ILE A 39 1.89 12.65 21.14
C ILE A 39 2.82 11.86 22.04
N ALA A 40 2.51 11.72 23.34
CA ALA A 40 3.32 10.95 24.27
C ALA A 40 3.38 9.46 23.89
N ILE A 41 2.23 8.86 23.59
CA ILE A 41 2.14 7.45 23.13
C ILE A 41 2.87 7.28 21.79
N PHE A 42 2.65 8.18 20.84
CA PHE A 42 3.31 8.15 19.53
C PHE A 42 4.84 8.30 19.66
N ALA A 43 5.31 9.24 20.50
CA ALA A 43 6.74 9.41 20.75
C ALA A 43 7.36 8.16 21.39
N LEU A 44 6.68 7.53 22.35
CA LEU A 44 7.19 6.37 23.07
C LEU A 44 7.18 5.09 22.19
N PHE A 45 6.10 4.85 21.44
CA PHE A 45 5.92 3.58 20.72
C PHE A 45 6.25 3.64 19.23
N SER A 46 6.41 4.83 18.65
CA SER A 46 6.77 4.96 17.23
C SER A 46 8.12 5.67 17.05
N VAL A 47 8.28 6.87 17.61
CA VAL A 47 9.49 7.66 17.38
C VAL A 47 10.69 7.07 18.10
N TYR A 48 10.55 6.69 19.36
CA TYR A 48 11.67 6.09 20.13
C TYR A 48 12.20 4.81 19.51
N PRO A 49 11.37 3.77 19.14
CA PRO A 49 11.88 2.57 18.48
C PRO A 49 12.51 2.86 17.11
N LEU A 50 11.98 3.82 16.36
CA LEU A 50 12.56 4.22 15.07
C LEU A 50 13.96 4.83 15.23
N VAL A 51 14.14 5.75 16.18
CA VAL A 51 15.44 6.36 16.50
C VAL A 51 16.41 5.31 17.06
N PHE A 52 15.91 4.41 17.90
CA PHE A 52 16.69 3.30 18.41
C PHE A 52 17.16 2.35 17.29
N ALA A 53 16.27 1.95 16.39
CA ALA A 53 16.62 1.14 15.22
C ALA A 53 17.64 1.87 14.31
N LEU A 54 17.50 3.21 14.12
CA LEU A 54 18.46 3.99 13.37
C LEU A 54 19.86 3.94 14.03
N ARG A 55 19.93 4.06 15.36
CA ARG A 55 21.19 3.91 16.07
C ARG A 55 21.76 2.51 15.93
N LEU A 56 20.92 1.46 16.05
CA LEU A 56 21.34 0.06 15.87
C LEU A 56 21.92 -0.20 14.49
N SER A 57 21.42 0.43 13.44
CA SER A 57 21.90 0.21 12.08
C SER A 57 23.38 0.55 11.88
N PHE A 58 23.99 1.31 12.82
CA PHE A 58 25.41 1.65 12.85
C PHE A 58 26.22 0.81 13.85
N THR A 59 25.64 -0.29 14.37
CA THR A 59 26.27 -1.17 15.36
C THR A 59 26.27 -2.62 14.90
N ASP A 60 27.11 -3.45 15.51
CA ASP A 60 27.16 -4.91 15.33
C ASP A 60 26.27 -5.68 16.31
N TRP A 61 25.27 -5.02 16.90
CA TRP A 61 24.48 -5.61 17.98
C TRP A 61 23.71 -6.85 17.55
N ARG A 62 23.83 -7.91 18.38
CA ARG A 62 23.22 -9.22 18.14
C ARG A 62 22.11 -9.57 19.14
N GLY A 63 21.49 -8.57 19.73
CA GLY A 63 20.37 -8.76 20.67
C GLY A 63 20.79 -9.02 22.13
N ALA A 64 22.06 -9.33 22.39
CA ALA A 64 22.63 -9.52 23.72
C ALA A 64 24.05 -8.95 23.78
N GLY A 65 24.50 -8.56 24.95
CA GLY A 65 25.83 -7.98 25.16
C GLY A 65 25.92 -6.49 24.76
N SER A 66 27.18 -6.00 24.66
CA SER A 66 27.46 -4.63 24.24
C SER A 66 27.39 -4.49 22.74
N ALA A 67 26.70 -3.44 22.27
CA ALA A 67 26.71 -3.04 20.86
C ALA A 67 27.98 -2.22 20.58
N SER A 68 28.89 -2.68 19.74
CA SER A 68 30.02 -1.87 19.27
C SER A 68 29.61 -1.04 18.06
N TRP A 69 30.13 0.17 17.98
CA TRP A 69 29.87 1.05 16.87
C TRP A 69 30.74 0.65 15.66
N VAL A 70 30.09 0.31 14.54
CA VAL A 70 30.76 -0.08 13.28
C VAL A 70 30.58 0.93 12.15
N GLY A 71 29.94 2.08 12.42
CA GLY A 71 29.73 3.12 11.41
C GLY A 71 28.89 2.60 10.24
N TRP A 72 29.40 2.75 9.01
CA TRP A 72 28.70 2.41 7.78
C TRP A 72 28.89 0.96 7.31
N ASP A 73 29.57 0.10 8.08
CA ASP A 73 29.94 -1.26 7.63
C ASP A 73 28.71 -2.12 7.29
N ASN A 74 27.62 -2.02 8.05
CA ASN A 74 26.38 -2.74 7.75
C ASN A 74 25.79 -2.31 6.38
N TYR A 75 25.83 -1.02 6.07
CA TYR A 75 25.33 -0.49 4.81
C TYR A 75 26.22 -0.90 3.62
N THR A 76 27.54 -0.81 3.78
CA THR A 76 28.49 -1.25 2.75
C THR A 76 28.39 -2.74 2.51
N TYR A 77 28.27 -3.56 3.57
CA TYR A 77 28.02 -4.99 3.46
C TYR A 77 26.74 -5.29 2.64
N LEU A 78 25.62 -4.65 2.96
CA LEU A 78 24.36 -4.86 2.25
C LEU A 78 24.45 -4.43 0.79
N LEU A 79 24.98 -3.24 0.51
CA LEU A 79 25.06 -2.70 -0.84
C LEU A 79 26.03 -3.46 -1.75
N THR A 80 27.03 -4.17 -1.17
CA THR A 80 27.95 -5.06 -1.89
C THR A 80 27.46 -6.51 -1.97
N SER A 81 26.43 -6.89 -1.20
CA SER A 81 25.90 -8.24 -1.14
C SER A 81 25.04 -8.59 -2.37
N PRO A 82 25.41 -9.59 -3.18
CA PRO A 82 24.55 -10.08 -4.26
C PRO A 82 23.18 -10.56 -3.78
N ALA A 83 23.09 -11.13 -2.56
CA ALA A 83 21.86 -11.62 -1.97
C ALA A 83 20.86 -10.48 -1.64
N PHE A 84 21.34 -9.32 -1.22
CA PHE A 84 20.53 -8.13 -1.02
C PHE A 84 19.87 -7.68 -2.34
N TRP A 85 20.64 -7.54 -3.41
CA TRP A 85 20.12 -7.15 -4.72
C TRP A 85 19.20 -8.20 -5.34
N ALA A 86 19.50 -9.49 -5.15
CA ALA A 86 18.61 -10.56 -5.57
C ALA A 86 17.25 -10.49 -4.85
N SER A 87 17.25 -10.18 -3.54
CA SER A 87 16.02 -10.04 -2.77
C SER A 87 15.16 -8.84 -3.21
N LEU A 88 15.80 -7.72 -3.53
CA LEU A 88 15.12 -6.56 -4.14
C LEU A 88 14.59 -6.89 -5.52
N GLY A 89 15.35 -7.60 -6.35
CA GLY A 89 14.94 -8.07 -7.67
C GLY A 89 13.73 -9.00 -7.60
N ASN A 90 13.71 -9.96 -6.66
CA ASN A 90 12.56 -10.83 -6.44
C ASN A 90 11.31 -10.05 -6.02
N SER A 91 11.45 -9.08 -5.10
CA SER A 91 10.34 -8.18 -4.73
C SER A 91 9.87 -7.36 -5.94
N GLY A 92 10.78 -6.88 -6.78
CA GLY A 92 10.45 -6.16 -8.01
C GLY A 92 9.68 -7.01 -9.02
N ILE A 93 10.06 -8.29 -9.20
CA ILE A 93 9.34 -9.23 -10.07
C ILE A 93 7.93 -9.48 -9.53
N LEU A 94 7.79 -9.78 -8.24
CA LEU A 94 6.48 -9.95 -7.60
C LEU A 94 5.63 -8.69 -7.73
N TRP A 95 6.22 -7.53 -7.53
CA TRP A 95 5.54 -6.24 -7.69
C TRP A 95 5.03 -6.04 -9.12
N LEU A 96 5.83 -6.38 -10.14
CA LEU A 96 5.41 -6.32 -11.56
C LEU A 96 4.29 -7.30 -11.90
N LEU A 97 4.27 -8.48 -11.28
CA LEU A 97 3.20 -9.45 -11.46
C LEU A 97 1.91 -9.03 -10.75
N ILE A 98 2.02 -8.50 -9.53
CA ILE A 98 0.88 -8.21 -8.66
C ILE A 98 0.22 -6.87 -9.02
N LEU A 99 0.99 -5.77 -9.06
CA LEU A 99 0.41 -4.44 -9.11
C LEU A 99 -0.43 -4.17 -10.36
N PRO A 100 0.05 -4.43 -11.59
CA PRO A 100 -0.76 -4.21 -12.79
C PRO A 100 -2.04 -5.07 -12.81
N ALA A 101 -1.91 -6.35 -12.44
CA ALA A 101 -3.05 -7.26 -12.37
C ALA A 101 -4.09 -6.78 -11.35
N GLN A 102 -3.65 -6.35 -10.17
CA GLN A 102 -4.53 -5.87 -9.12
C GLN A 102 -5.23 -4.56 -9.50
N LEU A 103 -4.56 -3.64 -10.18
CA LEU A 103 -5.17 -2.40 -10.65
C LEU A 103 -6.27 -2.71 -11.68
N VAL A 104 -5.99 -3.59 -12.65
CA VAL A 104 -6.99 -3.99 -13.66
C VAL A 104 -8.18 -4.69 -13.02
N ILE A 105 -7.93 -5.72 -12.22
CA ILE A 105 -9.00 -6.47 -11.54
C ILE A 105 -9.78 -5.54 -10.59
N GLY A 106 -9.08 -4.71 -9.83
CA GLY A 106 -9.67 -3.76 -8.89
C GLY A 106 -10.61 -2.76 -9.57
N VAL A 107 -10.19 -2.15 -10.69
CA VAL A 107 -11.02 -1.21 -11.45
C VAL A 107 -12.21 -1.92 -12.10
N VAL A 108 -11.98 -3.04 -12.80
CA VAL A 108 -13.05 -3.78 -13.48
C VAL A 108 -14.10 -4.27 -12.47
N ALA A 109 -13.67 -4.90 -11.39
CA ALA A 109 -14.58 -5.39 -10.36
C ALA A 109 -15.33 -4.24 -9.65
N ALA A 110 -14.67 -3.13 -9.35
CA ALA A 110 -15.32 -1.97 -8.75
C ALA A 110 -16.38 -1.36 -9.67
N VAL A 111 -16.10 -1.24 -10.97
CA VAL A 111 -17.10 -0.74 -11.97
C VAL A 111 -18.30 -1.70 -12.05
N LEU A 112 -18.07 -3.01 -12.07
CA LEU A 112 -19.15 -4.01 -12.05
C LEU A 112 -19.99 -3.91 -10.77
N LEU A 113 -19.34 -3.77 -9.61
CA LEU A 113 -20.01 -3.65 -8.31
C LEU A 113 -20.69 -2.30 -8.09
N ASN A 114 -20.32 -1.25 -8.86
CA ASN A 114 -20.97 0.05 -8.82
C ASN A 114 -22.28 0.05 -9.59
N ASN A 115 -22.52 -0.92 -10.48
CA ASN A 115 -23.73 -0.99 -11.27
C ASN A 115 -24.97 -1.20 -10.38
N ALA A 116 -25.90 -0.23 -10.40
CA ALA A 116 -27.13 -0.27 -9.61
C ALA A 116 -28.03 -1.49 -9.91
N LYS A 117 -27.94 -2.06 -11.12
CA LYS A 117 -28.73 -3.21 -11.58
C LYS A 117 -28.16 -4.56 -11.10
N LEU A 118 -26.95 -4.59 -10.51
CA LEU A 118 -26.36 -5.82 -10.03
C LEU A 118 -27.13 -6.34 -8.81
N ARG A 119 -27.71 -7.53 -8.93
CA ARG A 119 -28.37 -8.22 -7.82
C ARG A 119 -27.30 -8.75 -6.86
N LEU A 120 -27.59 -8.80 -5.56
CA LEU A 120 -26.70 -9.33 -4.50
C LEU A 120 -25.36 -8.56 -4.36
N ARG A 121 -25.31 -7.25 -4.65
CA ARG A 121 -24.09 -6.43 -4.50
C ARG A 121 -23.42 -6.56 -3.12
N GLY A 122 -24.21 -6.63 -2.06
CA GLY A 122 -23.70 -6.82 -0.70
C GLY A 122 -22.94 -8.14 -0.55
N PHE A 123 -23.50 -9.22 -1.07
CA PHE A 123 -22.85 -10.54 -1.05
C PHE A 123 -21.49 -10.51 -1.77
N TYR A 124 -21.41 -9.97 -2.99
CA TYR A 124 -20.15 -9.90 -3.73
C TYR A 124 -19.11 -9.04 -3.00
N ARG A 125 -19.50 -7.89 -2.44
CA ARG A 125 -18.59 -7.05 -1.64
C ARG A 125 -18.02 -7.80 -0.45
N THR A 126 -18.89 -8.52 0.26
CA THR A 126 -18.46 -9.37 1.40
C THR A 126 -17.56 -10.51 0.93
N ALA A 127 -17.92 -11.22 -0.15
CA ALA A 127 -17.14 -12.32 -0.68
C ALA A 127 -15.70 -11.89 -1.09
N PHE A 128 -15.56 -10.70 -1.67
CA PHE A 128 -14.22 -10.16 -2.03
C PHE A 128 -13.40 -9.72 -0.81
N ILE A 129 -14.03 -9.25 0.28
CA ILE A 129 -13.28 -8.77 1.45
C ILE A 129 -12.91 -9.91 2.42
N VAL A 130 -13.63 -11.03 2.43
CA VAL A 130 -13.38 -12.18 3.33
C VAL A 130 -11.93 -12.66 3.27
N PRO A 131 -11.29 -12.84 2.09
CA PRO A 131 -9.88 -13.23 2.03
C PRO A 131 -8.93 -12.28 2.75
N PHE A 132 -9.21 -10.97 2.70
CA PHE A 132 -8.37 -9.95 3.32
C PHE A 132 -8.33 -10.06 4.84
N VAL A 133 -9.46 -10.39 5.47
CA VAL A 133 -9.56 -10.52 6.94
C VAL A 133 -9.17 -11.91 7.45
N THR A 134 -8.94 -12.87 6.56
CA THR A 134 -8.57 -14.23 6.94
C THR A 134 -7.10 -14.27 7.43
N PRO A 135 -6.79 -15.04 8.51
CA PRO A 135 -5.43 -15.18 9.01
C PRO A 135 -4.48 -15.72 7.95
N LEU A 136 -3.42 -14.97 7.65
CA LEU A 136 -2.51 -15.25 6.54
C LEU A 136 -1.86 -16.63 6.63
N VAL A 137 -1.34 -16.99 7.81
CA VAL A 137 -0.61 -18.26 7.98
C VAL A 137 -1.52 -19.45 7.71
N ALA A 138 -2.79 -19.41 8.17
CA ALA A 138 -3.75 -20.48 7.93
C ALA A 138 -4.04 -20.64 6.42
N ILE A 139 -4.29 -19.55 5.72
CA ILE A 139 -4.52 -19.56 4.27
C ILE A 139 -3.28 -20.03 3.51
N ALA A 140 -2.10 -19.56 3.88
CA ALA A 140 -0.87 -19.94 3.22
C ALA A 140 -0.63 -21.46 3.31
N GLN A 141 -0.94 -22.10 4.44
CA GLN A 141 -0.88 -23.56 4.58
C GLN A 141 -1.89 -24.28 3.67
N VAL A 142 -3.09 -23.75 3.53
CA VAL A 142 -4.09 -24.29 2.57
C VAL A 142 -3.53 -24.19 1.15
N TRP A 143 -2.89 -23.07 0.79
CA TRP A 143 -2.29 -22.90 -0.54
C TRP A 143 -1.15 -23.88 -0.80
N VAL A 144 -0.33 -24.21 0.20
CA VAL A 144 0.71 -25.26 0.08
C VAL A 144 0.08 -26.58 -0.34
N VAL A 145 -1.04 -26.98 0.27
CA VAL A 145 -1.74 -28.22 -0.07
C VAL A 145 -2.42 -28.13 -1.43
N VAL A 146 -3.08 -27.02 -1.75
CA VAL A 146 -3.83 -26.81 -3.00
C VAL A 146 -2.88 -26.79 -4.21
N PHE A 147 -1.68 -26.25 -4.07
CA PHE A 147 -0.67 -26.13 -5.12
C PHE A 147 0.46 -27.17 -4.99
N ASP A 148 0.26 -28.24 -4.20
CA ASP A 148 1.21 -29.33 -4.16
C ASP A 148 1.33 -30.00 -5.53
N GLN A 149 2.58 -30.33 -5.92
CA GLN A 149 2.84 -30.87 -7.27
C GLN A 149 2.22 -32.23 -7.48
N ASN A 150 2.22 -33.10 -6.46
CA ASN A 150 1.89 -34.52 -6.62
C ASN A 150 0.41 -34.83 -6.33
N PHE A 151 -0.17 -34.15 -5.34
CA PHE A 151 -1.55 -34.45 -4.87
C PHE A 151 -2.42 -33.18 -4.77
N GLY A 152 -1.92 -32.03 -5.18
CA GLY A 152 -2.69 -30.78 -5.16
C GLY A 152 -3.84 -30.78 -6.18
N PRO A 153 -5.05 -30.36 -5.76
CA PRO A 153 -6.21 -30.32 -6.66
C PRO A 153 -6.01 -29.44 -7.90
N VAL A 154 -5.11 -28.44 -7.85
CA VAL A 154 -4.84 -27.60 -9.03
C VAL A 154 -4.23 -28.43 -10.17
N ASN A 155 -3.21 -29.25 -9.91
CA ASN A 155 -2.63 -30.15 -10.92
C ASN A 155 -3.64 -31.22 -11.32
N GLY A 156 -4.45 -31.74 -10.39
CA GLY A 156 -5.54 -32.65 -10.72
C GLY A 156 -6.53 -32.07 -11.74
N LEU A 157 -6.91 -30.79 -11.62
CA LEU A 157 -7.77 -30.09 -12.58
C LEU A 157 -7.07 -29.84 -13.92
N LEU A 158 -5.78 -29.50 -13.91
CA LEU A 158 -4.99 -29.30 -15.12
C LEU A 158 -4.85 -30.60 -15.93
N ASN A 159 -4.65 -31.75 -15.27
CA ASN A 159 -4.56 -33.06 -15.89
C ASN A 159 -5.86 -33.46 -16.57
N LEU A 160 -7.04 -33.05 -16.06
CA LEU A 160 -8.32 -33.30 -16.73
C LEU A 160 -8.43 -32.64 -18.11
N VAL A 161 -7.69 -31.57 -18.34
CA VAL A 161 -7.64 -30.86 -19.64
C VAL A 161 -6.35 -31.15 -20.43
N GLY A 162 -5.56 -32.16 -20.00
CA GLY A 162 -4.36 -32.62 -20.69
C GLY A 162 -3.12 -31.75 -20.47
N ILE A 163 -3.11 -30.87 -19.47
CA ILE A 163 -1.95 -30.06 -19.10
C ILE A 163 -1.12 -30.87 -18.08
N PRO A 164 0.20 -31.06 -18.31
CA PRO A 164 1.06 -31.80 -17.38
C PRO A 164 1.23 -31.07 -16.03
N ASP A 165 1.67 -31.82 -15.02
CA ASP A 165 1.91 -31.28 -13.69
C ASP A 165 2.85 -30.09 -13.69
N VAL A 166 2.43 -29.02 -13.04
CA VAL A 166 3.20 -27.80 -12.87
C VAL A 166 3.83 -27.81 -11.49
N GLY A 167 5.13 -27.50 -11.45
CA GLY A 167 5.89 -27.40 -10.18
C GLY A 167 5.67 -26.07 -9.46
N TRP A 168 4.42 -25.81 -9.04
CA TRP A 168 3.96 -24.54 -8.45
C TRP A 168 4.82 -24.01 -7.30
N LEU A 169 5.37 -24.91 -6.49
CA LEU A 169 6.15 -24.55 -5.29
C LEU A 169 7.62 -24.97 -5.38
N VAL A 170 7.99 -25.71 -6.43
CA VAL A 170 9.30 -26.35 -6.57
C VAL A 170 10.14 -25.79 -7.71
N THR A 171 9.56 -24.95 -8.58
CA THR A 171 10.30 -24.25 -9.63
C THR A 171 10.34 -22.74 -9.35
N SER A 172 11.42 -22.08 -9.74
CA SER A 172 11.66 -20.65 -9.43
C SER A 172 10.60 -19.72 -10.03
N GLU A 173 10.12 -20.03 -11.22
CA GLU A 173 9.15 -19.22 -11.94
C GLU A 173 7.76 -19.37 -11.33
N TRP A 174 7.31 -20.63 -11.18
CA TRP A 174 5.97 -20.92 -10.68
C TRP A 174 5.79 -20.58 -9.22
N SER A 175 6.84 -20.68 -8.39
CA SER A 175 6.76 -20.24 -6.99
C SER A 175 6.47 -18.76 -6.86
N LYS A 176 7.03 -17.91 -7.74
CA LYS A 176 6.69 -16.47 -7.78
C LYS A 176 5.25 -16.26 -8.25
N VAL A 177 4.79 -17.02 -9.26
CA VAL A 177 3.40 -16.95 -9.74
C VAL A 177 2.42 -17.35 -8.63
N THR A 178 2.71 -18.44 -7.92
CA THR A 178 1.87 -18.91 -6.80
C THR A 178 1.77 -17.87 -5.69
N LEU A 179 2.89 -17.26 -5.32
CA LEU A 179 2.89 -16.17 -4.32
C LEU A 179 2.13 -14.93 -4.82
N ALA A 180 2.27 -14.58 -6.10
CA ALA A 180 1.54 -13.47 -6.69
C ALA A 180 0.02 -13.75 -6.68
N LEU A 181 -0.41 -14.96 -7.02
CA LEU A 181 -1.80 -15.38 -6.98
C LEU A 181 -2.37 -15.34 -5.55
N LEU A 182 -1.63 -15.87 -4.56
CA LEU A 182 -2.02 -15.81 -3.14
C LEU A 182 -2.23 -14.36 -2.70
N PHE A 183 -1.27 -13.49 -2.98
CA PHE A 183 -1.33 -12.09 -2.60
C PHE A 183 -2.49 -11.37 -3.30
N LEU A 184 -2.66 -11.57 -4.62
CA LEU A 184 -3.79 -11.02 -5.37
C LEU A 184 -5.12 -11.48 -4.79
N TRP A 185 -5.30 -12.78 -4.59
CA TRP A 185 -6.53 -13.31 -4.02
C TRP A 185 -6.84 -12.69 -2.67
N LYS A 186 -5.84 -12.55 -1.81
CA LYS A 186 -5.98 -12.00 -0.47
C LYS A 186 -6.31 -10.50 -0.47
N THR A 187 -5.65 -9.71 -1.30
CA THR A 187 -5.65 -8.23 -1.17
C THR A 187 -6.53 -7.51 -2.20
N THR A 188 -6.96 -8.18 -3.26
CA THR A 188 -7.76 -7.56 -4.33
C THR A 188 -9.10 -7.03 -3.82
N GLY A 189 -9.74 -7.71 -2.85
CA GLY A 189 -10.98 -7.21 -2.25
C GLY A 189 -10.84 -5.85 -1.59
N PHE A 190 -9.74 -5.61 -0.90
CA PHE A 190 -9.41 -4.32 -0.32
C PHE A 190 -9.18 -3.25 -1.42
N ALA A 191 -8.46 -3.61 -2.48
CA ALA A 191 -8.27 -2.72 -3.63
C ALA A 191 -9.60 -2.34 -4.30
N ILE A 192 -10.51 -3.31 -4.47
CA ILE A 192 -11.85 -3.07 -5.03
C ILE A 192 -12.62 -2.05 -4.20
N ILE A 193 -12.59 -2.14 -2.86
CA ILE A 193 -13.30 -1.20 -1.99
C ILE A 193 -12.74 0.21 -2.11
N ILE A 194 -11.41 0.37 -2.18
CA ILE A 194 -10.77 1.68 -2.38
C ILE A 194 -11.21 2.29 -3.71
N VAL A 195 -11.14 1.51 -4.81
CA VAL A 195 -11.53 1.98 -6.14
C VAL A 195 -13.02 2.29 -6.19
N LEU A 196 -13.86 1.45 -5.58
CA LEU A 196 -15.31 1.66 -5.51
C LEU A 196 -15.67 2.94 -4.76
N SER A 197 -14.98 3.25 -3.67
CA SER A 197 -15.16 4.51 -2.94
C SER A 197 -14.79 5.72 -3.80
N GLY A 198 -13.72 5.61 -4.60
CA GLY A 198 -13.36 6.63 -5.58
C GLY A 198 -14.38 6.80 -6.70
N LEU A 199 -14.96 5.68 -7.19
CA LEU A 199 -16.03 5.73 -8.20
C LEU A 199 -17.28 6.41 -7.67
N GLN A 200 -17.68 6.17 -6.43
CA GLN A 200 -18.86 6.76 -5.81
C GLN A 200 -18.71 8.26 -5.52
N ALA A 201 -17.49 8.80 -5.61
CA ALA A 201 -17.24 10.24 -5.50
C ALA A 201 -17.34 10.98 -6.85
N ILE A 202 -17.50 10.27 -7.97
CA ILE A 202 -17.69 10.85 -9.30
C ILE A 202 -19.18 11.13 -9.47
N ASP A 203 -19.53 12.35 -9.88
CA ASP A 203 -20.92 12.75 -10.12
C ASP A 203 -21.51 11.98 -11.32
N ASP A 204 -22.70 11.42 -11.16
CA ASP A 204 -23.39 10.65 -12.20
C ASP A 204 -23.71 11.52 -13.43
N THR A 205 -23.86 12.84 -13.28
CA THR A 205 -24.10 13.81 -14.38
C THR A 205 -23.00 13.76 -15.44
N VAL A 206 -21.75 13.42 -15.05
CA VAL A 206 -20.64 13.26 -16.00
C VAL A 206 -20.88 12.07 -16.96
N TYR A 207 -21.42 10.97 -16.43
CA TYR A 207 -21.75 9.79 -17.24
C TYR A 207 -23.01 9.98 -18.08
N GLU A 208 -24.00 10.73 -17.58
CA GLU A 208 -25.22 11.11 -18.33
C GLU A 208 -24.86 11.98 -19.53
N ALA A 209 -24.06 13.03 -19.33
CA ALA A 209 -23.57 13.88 -20.41
C ALA A 209 -22.82 13.10 -21.49
N ALA A 210 -21.85 12.24 -21.05
CA ALA A 210 -21.08 11.40 -21.95
C ALA A 210 -21.96 10.41 -22.75
N SER A 211 -23.05 9.93 -22.15
CA SER A 211 -24.02 9.05 -22.81
C SER A 211 -24.82 9.79 -23.87
N LEU A 212 -25.18 11.06 -23.63
CA LEU A 212 -25.86 11.93 -24.61
C LEU A 212 -24.94 12.23 -25.81
N ASP A 213 -23.61 12.37 -25.54
CA ASP A 213 -22.59 12.52 -26.59
C ASP A 213 -22.26 11.20 -27.32
N GLY A 214 -22.98 10.11 -27.06
CA GLY A 214 -22.80 8.81 -27.72
C GLY A 214 -21.58 8.01 -27.27
N ALA A 215 -20.98 8.34 -26.13
CA ALA A 215 -19.83 7.59 -25.62
C ALA A 215 -20.23 6.18 -25.17
N SER A 216 -19.60 5.16 -25.75
CA SER A 216 -19.76 3.76 -25.33
C SER A 216 -19.21 3.55 -23.90
N ARG A 217 -19.69 2.50 -23.20
CA ARG A 217 -19.21 2.15 -21.84
C ARG A 217 -17.69 1.97 -21.75
N ALA A 218 -17.08 1.38 -22.77
CA ALA A 218 -15.63 1.24 -22.83
C ALA A 218 -14.94 2.61 -22.94
N ARG A 219 -15.49 3.53 -23.76
CA ARG A 219 -14.97 4.90 -23.87
C ARG A 219 -15.14 5.67 -22.56
N GLN A 220 -16.30 5.55 -21.89
CA GLN A 220 -16.52 6.14 -20.57
C GLN A 220 -15.51 5.61 -19.54
N LEU A 221 -15.21 4.29 -19.53
CA LEU A 221 -14.24 3.70 -18.63
C LEU A 221 -12.84 4.31 -18.83
N TRP A 222 -12.31 4.28 -20.06
CA TRP A 222 -10.93 4.67 -20.33
C TRP A 222 -10.70 6.19 -20.38
N SER A 223 -11.69 6.93 -20.91
CA SER A 223 -11.54 8.38 -21.15
C SER A 223 -12.11 9.25 -20.02
N ILE A 224 -12.93 8.69 -19.13
CA ILE A 224 -13.58 9.44 -18.04
C ILE A 224 -13.23 8.80 -16.69
N THR A 225 -13.63 7.55 -16.49
CA THR A 225 -13.52 6.88 -15.18
C THR A 225 -12.08 6.74 -14.72
N VAL A 226 -11.19 6.14 -15.54
CA VAL A 226 -9.79 5.92 -15.17
C VAL A 226 -9.05 7.24 -14.92
N PRO A 227 -9.18 8.29 -15.75
CA PRO A 227 -8.58 9.59 -15.47
C PRO A 227 -9.08 10.24 -14.18
N LEU A 228 -10.38 10.18 -13.89
CA LEU A 228 -10.97 10.75 -12.67
C LEU A 228 -10.54 9.96 -11.41
N LEU A 229 -10.35 8.65 -11.54
CA LEU A 229 -9.83 7.79 -10.48
C LEU A 229 -8.32 7.93 -10.24
N ARG A 230 -7.59 8.71 -11.02
CA ARG A 230 -6.13 8.76 -10.98
C ARG A 230 -5.56 8.98 -9.57
N ARG A 231 -6.17 9.84 -8.75
CA ARG A 231 -5.75 10.07 -7.35
C ARG A 231 -5.96 8.83 -6.49
N THR A 232 -7.08 8.15 -6.64
CA THR A 232 -7.40 6.90 -5.93
C THR A 232 -6.46 5.77 -6.37
N LEU A 233 -6.21 5.65 -7.67
CA LEU A 233 -5.28 4.65 -8.22
C LEU A 233 -3.85 4.91 -7.78
N LEU A 234 -3.40 6.18 -7.75
CA LEU A 234 -2.08 6.54 -7.23
C LEU A 234 -1.93 6.13 -5.75
N PHE A 235 -2.94 6.42 -4.92
CA PHE A 235 -2.96 5.99 -3.53
C PHE A 235 -2.84 4.47 -3.40
N LEU A 236 -3.60 3.73 -4.21
CA LEU A 236 -3.55 2.26 -4.25
C LEU A 236 -2.17 1.75 -4.70
N VAL A 237 -1.56 2.36 -5.72
CA VAL A 237 -0.20 2.03 -6.19
C VAL A 237 0.82 2.17 -5.06
N VAL A 238 0.80 3.28 -4.32
CA VAL A 238 1.72 3.51 -3.21
C VAL A 238 1.52 2.48 -2.10
N LEU A 239 0.27 2.23 -1.69
CA LEU A 239 -0.04 1.24 -0.65
C LEU A 239 0.41 -0.17 -1.04
N GLN A 240 0.13 -0.59 -2.27
CA GLN A 240 0.49 -1.93 -2.75
C GLN A 240 2.00 -2.08 -2.96
N THR A 241 2.68 -1.02 -3.39
CA THR A 241 4.14 -1.02 -3.44
C THR A 241 4.75 -1.28 -2.07
N LEU A 242 4.27 -0.57 -1.04
CA LEU A 242 4.68 -0.82 0.35
C LEU A 242 4.41 -2.27 0.76
N ALA A 243 3.20 -2.78 0.52
CA ALA A 243 2.79 -4.11 0.93
C ALA A 243 3.62 -5.22 0.27
N VAL A 244 3.90 -5.11 -1.04
CA VAL A 244 4.68 -6.12 -1.78
C VAL A 244 6.16 -6.12 -1.39
N PHE A 245 6.78 -4.96 -1.22
CA PHE A 245 8.19 -4.91 -0.81
C PHE A 245 8.41 -5.31 0.65
N GLN A 246 7.39 -5.19 1.50
CA GLN A 246 7.41 -5.65 2.89
C GLN A 246 6.92 -7.11 3.03
N MET A 247 6.52 -7.76 1.93
CA MET A 247 6.03 -9.14 1.95
C MET A 247 7.11 -10.08 2.49
N PHE A 248 6.81 -10.78 3.59
CA PHE A 248 7.70 -11.81 4.15
C PHE A 248 6.96 -13.07 4.60
N ALA A 249 5.76 -12.92 5.18
CA ALA A 249 5.06 -14.04 5.77
C ALA A 249 4.56 -15.04 4.73
N GLU A 250 4.06 -14.58 3.58
CA GLU A 250 3.66 -15.43 2.47
C GLU A 250 4.82 -16.28 1.94
N PRO A 251 5.97 -15.69 1.52
CA PRO A 251 7.09 -16.48 1.06
C PRO A 251 7.68 -17.41 2.13
N VAL A 252 7.74 -16.98 3.39
CA VAL A 252 8.26 -17.82 4.49
C VAL A 252 7.39 -19.05 4.69
N VAL A 253 6.05 -18.88 4.73
CA VAL A 253 5.13 -19.99 5.01
C VAL A 253 4.96 -20.90 3.80
N VAL A 254 4.88 -20.37 2.57
CA VAL A 254 4.55 -21.14 1.37
C VAL A 254 5.78 -21.84 0.78
N THR A 255 6.93 -21.16 0.74
CA THR A 255 8.12 -21.63 0.01
C THR A 255 9.41 -21.61 0.83
N ASN A 256 9.35 -21.05 2.05
CA ASN A 256 10.54 -20.77 2.89
C ASN A 256 11.67 -20.02 2.13
N GLY A 257 11.28 -19.09 1.25
CA GLY A 257 12.21 -18.34 0.40
C GLY A 257 12.72 -19.09 -0.84
N GLY A 258 12.34 -20.37 -1.02
CA GLY A 258 12.79 -21.25 -2.11
C GLY A 258 11.90 -21.24 -3.35
N PRO A 259 12.24 -22.09 -4.35
CA PRO A 259 13.50 -22.82 -4.51
C PRO A 259 14.66 -21.88 -4.84
N TYR A 260 15.85 -22.27 -4.42
CA TYR A 260 17.12 -21.56 -4.72
C TYR A 260 17.11 -20.05 -4.38
N GLY A 261 16.36 -19.64 -3.35
CA GLY A 261 16.23 -18.22 -2.97
C GLY A 261 15.34 -17.38 -3.91
N SER A 262 14.65 -18.01 -4.86
CA SER A 262 13.84 -17.30 -5.88
C SER A 262 12.68 -16.51 -5.31
N THR A 263 12.19 -16.87 -4.13
CA THR A 263 11.11 -16.17 -3.41
C THR A 263 11.60 -15.46 -2.14
N THR A 264 12.93 -15.36 -1.96
CA THR A 264 13.51 -14.52 -0.92
C THR A 264 13.30 -13.06 -1.31
N THR A 265 12.20 -12.48 -0.84
CA THR A 265 11.88 -11.06 -0.99
C THR A 265 12.75 -10.19 -0.09
N ALA A 266 12.72 -8.87 -0.29
CA ALA A 266 13.39 -7.93 0.60
C ALA A 266 12.90 -8.06 2.06
N GLY A 267 11.59 -8.32 2.26
CA GLY A 267 11.02 -8.60 3.57
C GLY A 267 11.54 -9.92 4.18
N VAL A 268 11.68 -10.98 3.38
CA VAL A 268 12.26 -12.26 3.84
C VAL A 268 13.75 -12.11 4.18
N TYR A 269 14.49 -11.37 3.35
CA TYR A 269 15.90 -11.10 3.59
C TYR A 269 16.11 -10.34 4.91
N LEU A 270 15.28 -9.32 5.16
CA LEU A 270 15.24 -8.61 6.45
C LEU A 270 14.91 -9.55 7.62
N TYR A 271 13.87 -10.35 7.49
CA TYR A 271 13.45 -11.32 8.50
C TYR A 271 14.57 -12.31 8.84
N ASN A 272 15.34 -12.77 7.86
CA ASN A 272 16.45 -13.68 8.05
C ASN A 272 17.59 -13.06 8.90
N HIS A 273 17.86 -11.76 8.78
CA HIS A 273 18.82 -11.08 9.65
C HIS A 273 18.32 -11.02 11.10
N ILE A 274 17.05 -10.62 11.28
CA ILE A 274 16.41 -10.52 12.59
C ILE A 274 16.37 -11.91 13.28
N SER A 275 15.98 -12.97 12.57
CA SER A 275 15.86 -14.32 13.11
C SER A 275 17.21 -14.95 13.49
N ARG A 276 18.29 -14.47 12.89
CA ARG A 276 19.68 -14.85 13.24
C ARG A 276 20.29 -13.96 14.32
N ALA A 277 19.47 -13.10 14.93
CA ALA A 277 19.93 -12.10 15.90
C ALA A 277 20.98 -11.11 15.35
N ASP A 278 21.07 -10.93 14.04
CA ASP A 278 21.91 -9.91 13.39
C ASP A 278 21.11 -8.59 13.29
N LEU A 279 20.90 -7.97 14.45
CA LEU A 279 19.96 -6.83 14.55
C LEU A 279 20.54 -5.54 13.99
N GLY A 280 21.87 -5.38 14.02
CA GLY A 280 22.53 -4.23 13.41
C GLY A 280 22.34 -4.19 11.90
N THR A 281 22.71 -5.29 11.21
CA THR A 281 22.50 -5.42 9.75
C THR A 281 21.02 -5.45 9.39
N GLY A 282 20.16 -6.09 10.20
CA GLY A 282 18.71 -6.06 10.01
C GLY A 282 18.12 -4.64 10.06
N ALA A 283 18.57 -3.83 11.02
CA ALA A 283 18.16 -2.43 11.11
C ALA A 283 18.63 -1.62 9.88
N ALA A 284 19.88 -1.77 9.46
CA ALA A 284 20.40 -1.12 8.25
C ALA A 284 19.60 -1.53 6.98
N ASN A 285 19.28 -2.83 6.84
CA ASN A 285 18.45 -3.35 5.77
C ASN A 285 17.04 -2.72 5.76
N SER A 286 16.42 -2.55 6.95
CA SER A 286 15.12 -1.88 7.07
C SER A 286 15.16 -0.45 6.53
N PHE A 287 16.20 0.34 6.84
CA PHE A 287 16.33 1.70 6.34
C PHE A 287 16.59 1.74 4.83
N LEU A 288 17.42 0.84 4.30
CA LEU A 288 17.62 0.73 2.84
C LEU A 288 16.31 0.37 2.12
N LEU A 289 15.51 -0.55 2.69
CA LEU A 289 14.22 -0.92 2.13
C LEU A 289 13.23 0.27 2.15
N VAL A 290 13.18 1.03 3.26
CA VAL A 290 12.35 2.24 3.35
C VAL A 290 12.76 3.26 2.29
N ILE A 291 14.07 3.49 2.09
CA ILE A 291 14.58 4.41 1.07
C ILE A 291 14.19 3.91 -0.33
N ALA A 292 14.39 2.63 -0.63
CA ALA A 292 14.04 2.05 -1.94
C ALA A 292 12.55 2.22 -2.26
N VAL A 293 11.66 1.88 -1.32
CA VAL A 293 10.21 2.01 -1.48
C VAL A 293 9.79 3.48 -1.55
N MET A 294 10.41 4.36 -0.79
CA MET A 294 10.16 5.80 -0.83
C MET A 294 10.52 6.39 -2.20
N VAL A 295 11.69 6.06 -2.73
CA VAL A 295 12.13 6.51 -4.07
C VAL A 295 11.15 6.01 -5.13
N LEU A 296 10.79 4.72 -5.11
CA LEU A 296 9.84 4.14 -6.05
C LEU A 296 8.48 4.83 -5.97
N SER A 297 7.97 5.04 -4.75
CA SER A 297 6.70 5.74 -4.52
C SER A 297 6.73 7.19 -5.02
N LEU A 298 7.83 7.92 -4.78
CA LEU A 298 8.00 9.30 -5.28
C LEU A 298 8.04 9.36 -6.81
N VAL A 299 8.66 8.37 -7.47
CA VAL A 299 8.62 8.26 -8.94
C VAL A 299 7.18 8.12 -9.42
N PHE A 300 6.38 7.22 -8.82
CA PHE A 300 4.97 7.06 -9.19
C PHE A 300 4.15 8.31 -8.92
N VAL A 301 4.36 8.98 -7.79
CA VAL A 301 3.68 10.26 -7.49
C VAL A 301 3.99 11.28 -8.57
N ARG A 302 5.24 11.41 -9.02
CA ARG A 302 5.62 12.35 -10.08
C ARG A 302 5.05 12.00 -11.45
N VAL A 303 5.09 10.71 -11.82
CA VAL A 303 4.60 10.23 -13.14
C VAL A 303 3.07 10.28 -13.23
N LEU A 304 2.39 9.89 -12.15
CA LEU A 304 0.94 9.80 -12.11
C LEU A 304 0.25 11.06 -11.56
N ARG A 305 0.99 12.09 -11.16
CA ARG A 305 0.41 13.35 -10.67
C ARG A 305 -0.50 13.96 -11.75
N PRO A 306 -1.75 14.35 -11.42
CA PRO A 306 -2.56 15.11 -12.34
C PRO A 306 -1.81 16.39 -12.75
N LYS A 307 -1.75 16.68 -14.04
CA LYS A 307 -1.41 18.03 -14.51
C LYS A 307 -2.68 18.86 -14.30
N ASP A 308 -2.64 19.74 -13.32
CA ASP A 308 -3.68 20.76 -13.11
C ASP A 308 -3.78 21.65 -14.33
#